data_65619727410dc288182725704a94d553
#
_entry.id   65619727410dc288182725704a94d553
#
_cell.length_a   1.000
_cell.length_b   1.000
_cell.length_c   1.000
_cell.angle_alpha   90.00
_cell.angle_beta   90.00
_cell.angle_gamma   90.00
#
_symmetry.space_group_name_H-M   'P 1'
#
loop_
_entity.id
_entity.type
_entity.pdbx_description
1 polymer ?
#
loop_
_entity_poly.entity_id
_entity_poly.type
_entity_poly.pdbx_seq_one_letter_code
_entity_poly.pdbx_strand_id
1 'polypeptide(L)'
;DLLSQVNKGAANLDSLDLNPLLVQADPGENPRYCKEKIINQVPETLDEKIWEDIKEKINQKEKNYFEYNTENTFRSVGTRLSHYIYKKFGDGQLDEDTLNIKLTGSAGQSLGAFLTKGIKISVEGDCNDYVGKGLSGGVIVVYPSSKSKLVSNENTIIGNTVSVSYTHLTLPTTAI
;
A
#
# COMPACT_ATOMS: atom_id res chain seq x y z
N ASP A 1 30.65 -12.98 -2.09
CA ASP A 1 31.03 -13.33 -3.48
C ASP A 1 29.83 -13.67 -4.38
N LEU A 2 28.72 -12.93 -4.22
CA LEU A 2 27.54 -13.09 -5.07
C LEU A 2 27.64 -12.32 -6.39
N LEU A 3 28.57 -11.39 -6.50
CA LEU A 3 28.84 -10.62 -7.71
C LEU A 3 30.14 -11.12 -8.32
N SER A 4 30.05 -12.13 -9.16
CA SER A 4 31.17 -12.61 -9.96
C SER A 4 30.77 -12.64 -11.42
N GLN A 5 31.73 -12.36 -12.30
CA GLN A 5 31.52 -12.52 -13.73
C GLN A 5 31.36 -14.01 -14.06
N VAL A 6 30.19 -14.37 -14.59
CA VAL A 6 29.84 -15.77 -14.86
C VAL A 6 30.44 -16.26 -16.19
N ASN A 7 30.56 -15.38 -17.18
CA ASN A 7 31.04 -15.71 -18.54
C ASN A 7 32.47 -15.17 -18.77
N LYS A 8 33.44 -15.78 -18.17
CA LYS A 8 34.85 -15.44 -18.43
C LYS A 8 35.25 -15.90 -19.84
N GLY A 9 36.02 -15.07 -20.55
CA GLY A 9 36.49 -15.35 -21.90
C GLY A 9 35.66 -14.76 -23.03
N ALA A 10 34.62 -13.97 -22.71
CA ALA A 10 33.88 -13.18 -23.70
C ALA A 10 34.46 -11.76 -23.73
N ALA A 11 35.21 -11.41 -24.78
CA ALA A 11 35.98 -10.16 -24.87
C ALA A 11 35.15 -8.88 -24.66
N ASN A 12 33.86 -8.91 -24.98
CA ASN A 12 32.93 -7.80 -24.77
C ASN A 12 32.39 -7.70 -23.34
N LEU A 13 32.51 -8.77 -22.54
CA LEU A 13 32.05 -8.83 -21.15
C LEU A 13 33.20 -8.76 -20.16
N ASP A 14 34.39 -9.18 -20.56
CA ASP A 14 35.57 -9.22 -19.70
C ASP A 14 36.13 -7.83 -19.37
N SER A 15 35.70 -6.80 -20.09
CA SER A 15 36.02 -5.38 -19.79
C SER A 15 35.17 -4.79 -18.66
N LEU A 16 34.14 -5.50 -18.19
CA LEU A 16 33.30 -5.02 -17.12
C LEU A 16 34.03 -5.13 -15.77
N ASP A 17 34.43 -3.98 -15.23
CA ASP A 17 35.04 -3.91 -13.89
C ASP A 17 33.94 -3.71 -12.82
N LEU A 18 33.72 -4.76 -12.02
CA LEU A 18 32.80 -4.71 -10.87
C LEU A 18 33.46 -4.29 -9.55
N ASN A 19 34.77 -4.07 -9.54
CA ASN A 19 35.46 -3.70 -8.32
C ASN A 19 34.87 -2.45 -7.63
N PRO A 20 34.43 -1.39 -8.35
CA PRO A 20 33.81 -0.25 -7.71
C PRO A 20 32.53 -0.59 -6.92
N LEU A 21 31.81 -1.68 -7.30
CA LEU A 21 30.64 -2.17 -6.59
C LEU A 21 30.99 -3.08 -5.42
N LEU A 22 32.20 -3.65 -5.44
CA LEU A 22 32.68 -4.61 -4.43
C LEU A 22 33.51 -3.93 -3.35
N VAL A 23 33.71 -2.62 -3.44
CA VAL A 23 34.43 -1.87 -2.41
C VAL A 23 33.71 -1.97 -1.09
N GLN A 24 34.38 -2.56 -0.12
CA GLN A 24 33.88 -2.60 1.25
C GLN A 24 34.29 -1.29 1.95
N ALA A 25 33.32 -0.58 2.50
CA ALA A 25 33.61 0.57 3.33
C ALA A 25 34.46 0.13 4.53
N ASP A 26 35.54 0.88 4.82
CA ASP A 26 36.30 0.67 6.02
C ASP A 26 35.47 1.07 7.25
N PRO A 27 35.10 0.15 8.14
CA PRO A 27 34.34 0.48 9.33
C PRO A 27 35.17 1.16 10.42
N GLY A 28 36.48 1.31 10.23
CA GLY A 28 37.40 1.69 11.31
C GLY A 28 37.29 0.70 12.48
N GLU A 29 37.07 1.23 13.67
CA GLU A 29 36.86 0.40 14.87
C GLU A 29 35.42 -0.06 15.07
N ASN A 30 34.51 0.33 14.19
CA ASN A 30 33.12 -0.07 14.29
C ASN A 30 32.90 -1.52 13.84
N PRO A 31 32.02 -2.28 14.47
CA PRO A 31 31.70 -3.62 14.04
C PRO A 31 31.01 -3.62 12.67
N ARG A 32 31.26 -4.63 11.84
CA ARG A 32 30.61 -4.83 10.53
C ARG A 32 29.22 -5.46 10.61
N TYR A 33 28.69 -5.64 11.82
CA TYR A 33 27.37 -6.22 12.08
C TYR A 33 26.66 -5.45 13.20
N CYS A 34 25.35 -5.50 13.19
CA CYS A 34 24.56 -4.88 14.25
C CYS A 34 24.73 -5.67 15.56
N LYS A 35 25.26 -5.05 16.59
CA LYS A 35 25.42 -5.64 17.92
C LYS A 35 24.17 -5.53 18.77
N GLU A 36 23.34 -4.55 18.48
CA GLU A 36 22.15 -4.25 19.26
C GLU A 36 20.88 -4.59 18.48
N LYS A 37 19.92 -5.20 19.15
CA LYS A 37 18.60 -5.44 18.56
C LYS A 37 17.80 -4.14 18.64
N ILE A 38 17.71 -3.45 17.52
CA ILE A 38 16.85 -2.27 17.42
C ILE A 38 15.40 -2.75 17.31
N ILE A 39 14.57 -2.37 18.27
CA ILE A 39 13.14 -2.58 18.21
C ILE A 39 12.53 -1.32 17.60
N ASN A 40 12.12 -1.41 16.34
CA ASN A 40 11.39 -0.34 15.70
C ASN A 40 9.96 -0.32 16.27
N GLN A 41 9.59 0.79 16.87
CA GLN A 41 8.19 1.03 17.22
C GLN A 41 7.43 1.43 15.95
N VAL A 42 6.40 0.66 15.64
CA VAL A 42 5.48 1.03 14.56
C VAL A 42 4.56 2.10 15.10
N PRO A 43 4.49 3.30 14.49
CA PRO A 43 3.58 4.35 14.96
C PRO A 43 2.12 3.89 14.84
N GLU A 44 1.27 4.43 15.68
CA GLU A 44 -0.18 4.26 15.54
C GLU A 44 -0.64 4.77 14.18
N THR A 45 -1.51 4.01 13.54
CA THR A 45 -2.04 4.34 12.23
C THR A 45 -3.57 4.45 12.30
N LEU A 46 -4.17 5.01 11.25
CA LEU A 46 -5.63 5.06 11.15
C LEU A 46 -6.25 3.65 11.17
N ASP A 47 -5.51 2.63 10.73
CA ASP A 47 -5.98 1.24 10.72
C ASP A 47 -6.26 0.69 12.12
N GLU A 48 -5.48 1.07 13.14
CA GLU A 48 -5.76 0.68 14.53
C GLU A 48 -7.10 1.24 14.99
N LYS A 49 -7.32 2.53 14.76
CA LYS A 49 -8.57 3.17 15.12
C LYS A 49 -9.75 2.52 14.41
N ILE A 50 -9.64 2.31 13.10
CA ILE A 50 -10.66 1.63 12.31
C ILE A 50 -10.91 0.24 12.88
N TRP A 51 -9.87 -0.53 13.19
CA TRP A 51 -10.02 -1.89 13.71
C TRP A 51 -10.73 -1.90 15.07
N GLU A 52 -10.35 -1.00 15.99
CA GLU A 52 -11.03 -0.90 17.28
C GLU A 52 -12.53 -0.61 17.14
N ASP A 53 -12.91 0.25 16.20
CA ASP A 53 -14.30 0.62 15.97
C ASP A 53 -15.14 -0.52 15.35
N ILE A 54 -14.50 -1.42 14.58
CA ILE A 54 -15.22 -2.44 13.79
C ILE A 54 -15.10 -3.86 14.31
N LYS A 55 -14.09 -4.19 15.10
CA LYS A 55 -13.74 -5.59 15.46
C LYS A 55 -14.88 -6.39 16.10
N GLU A 56 -15.77 -5.73 16.82
CA GLU A 56 -16.94 -6.34 17.47
C GLU A 56 -18.20 -6.28 16.60
N LYS A 57 -18.28 -5.31 15.70
CA LYS A 57 -19.44 -5.08 14.84
C LYS A 57 -19.39 -5.89 13.55
N ILE A 58 -18.16 -6.19 13.08
CA ILE A 58 -18.01 -6.89 11.82
C ILE A 58 -18.37 -8.36 11.95
N ASN A 59 -19.33 -8.77 11.17
CA ASN A 59 -19.60 -10.16 10.87
C ASN A 59 -19.67 -10.35 9.34
N GLN A 60 -19.64 -11.60 8.88
CA GLN A 60 -19.49 -11.94 7.47
C GLN A 60 -20.66 -11.51 6.57
N LYS A 61 -21.83 -11.26 7.14
CA LYS A 61 -23.08 -11.12 6.38
C LYS A 61 -23.69 -9.72 6.44
N GLU A 62 -23.21 -8.87 7.32
CA GLU A 62 -23.80 -7.55 7.50
C GLU A 62 -22.90 -6.48 6.88
N LYS A 63 -23.51 -5.62 6.05
CA LYS A 63 -22.79 -4.47 5.49
C LYS A 63 -22.62 -3.41 6.56
N ASN A 64 -21.37 -3.01 6.77
CA ASN A 64 -21.01 -1.98 7.74
C ASN A 64 -20.44 -0.76 7.03
N TYR A 65 -20.81 0.40 7.51
CA TYR A 65 -20.40 1.70 6.99
C TYR A 65 -19.69 2.50 8.07
N PHE A 66 -18.50 3.03 7.73
CA PHE A 66 -17.69 3.87 8.63
C PHE A 66 -17.11 5.04 7.85
N GLU A 67 -16.99 6.19 8.52
CA GLU A 67 -16.44 7.40 7.93
C GLU A 67 -15.30 7.93 8.81
N TYR A 68 -14.19 8.33 8.17
CA TYR A 68 -13.01 8.90 8.84
C TYR A 68 -12.43 10.04 8.03
N ASN A 69 -11.79 10.97 8.70
CA ASN A 69 -10.90 11.92 8.04
C ASN A 69 -9.53 11.26 7.84
N THR A 70 -8.91 11.56 6.71
CA THR A 70 -7.57 11.09 6.40
C THR A 70 -6.65 12.25 6.06
N GLU A 71 -5.36 12.05 6.35
CA GLU A 71 -4.28 12.98 6.05
C GLU A 71 -3.17 12.25 5.30
N ASN A 72 -2.37 12.97 4.54
CA ASN A 72 -1.27 12.41 3.74
C ASN A 72 -0.14 11.79 4.59
N THR A 73 -0.12 12.06 5.87
CA THR A 73 0.78 11.45 6.85
C THR A 73 0.38 10.02 7.21
N PHE A 74 -0.90 9.64 7.03
CA PHE A 74 -1.40 8.29 7.26
C PHE A 74 -1.07 7.40 6.06
N ARG A 75 0.02 6.64 6.18
CA ARG A 75 0.48 5.73 5.11
C ARG A 75 -0.14 4.35 5.25
N SER A 76 -0.30 3.67 4.12
CA SER A 76 -0.73 2.27 4.01
C SER A 76 -2.05 1.96 4.72
N VAL A 77 -2.95 2.94 4.79
CA VAL A 77 -4.30 2.74 5.35
C VAL A 77 -5.00 1.61 4.59
N GLY A 78 -5.58 0.67 5.31
CA GLY A 78 -6.20 -0.54 4.78
C GLY A 78 -5.31 -1.79 4.85
N THR A 79 -3.98 -1.66 4.96
CA THR A 79 -3.04 -2.80 4.96
C THR A 79 -3.13 -3.60 6.25
N ARG A 80 -3.02 -2.95 7.40
CA ARG A 80 -3.13 -3.64 8.70
C ARG A 80 -4.54 -4.11 8.96
N LEU A 81 -5.52 -3.33 8.52
CA LEU A 81 -6.92 -3.73 8.54
C LEU A 81 -7.15 -5.03 7.76
N SER A 82 -6.59 -5.13 6.55
CA SER A 82 -6.63 -6.37 5.74
C SER A 82 -6.02 -7.55 6.47
N HIS A 83 -4.90 -7.34 7.15
CA HIS A 83 -4.28 -8.38 7.97
C HIS A 83 -5.19 -8.84 9.13
N TYR A 84 -5.85 -7.92 9.83
CA TYR A 84 -6.78 -8.26 10.91
C TYR A 84 -8.00 -9.02 10.41
N ILE A 85 -8.56 -8.59 9.26
CA ILE A 85 -9.67 -9.28 8.60
C ILE A 85 -9.26 -10.68 8.18
N TYR A 86 -8.11 -10.82 7.53
CA TYR A 86 -7.59 -12.13 7.13
C TYR A 86 -7.37 -13.05 8.34
N LYS A 87 -6.80 -12.56 9.42
CA LYS A 87 -6.64 -13.35 10.65
C LYS A 87 -7.94 -13.79 11.28
N LYS A 88 -8.97 -12.94 11.21
CA LYS A 88 -10.27 -13.22 11.84
C LYS A 88 -11.13 -14.17 11.00
N PHE A 89 -11.13 -14.02 9.67
CA PHE A 89 -12.07 -14.70 8.79
C PHE A 89 -11.42 -15.66 7.78
N GLY A 90 -10.10 -15.62 7.61
CA GLY A 90 -9.38 -16.39 6.59
C GLY A 90 -9.49 -15.79 5.19
N ASP A 91 -9.03 -16.53 4.19
CA ASP A 91 -9.00 -16.07 2.80
C ASP A 91 -10.38 -16.23 2.14
N GLY A 92 -10.86 -15.13 1.55
CA GLY A 92 -12.15 -15.11 0.82
C GLY A 92 -13.40 -15.36 1.67
N GLN A 93 -13.29 -15.32 3.01
CA GLN A 93 -14.41 -15.57 3.91
C GLN A 93 -15.35 -14.38 4.09
N LEU A 94 -14.92 -13.17 3.72
CA LEU A 94 -15.73 -11.97 3.83
C LEU A 94 -16.43 -11.67 2.49
N ASP A 95 -17.73 -11.49 2.53
CA ASP A 95 -18.53 -11.15 1.34
C ASP A 95 -18.13 -9.76 0.79
N GLU A 96 -18.38 -9.56 -0.50
CA GLU A 96 -18.10 -8.28 -1.15
C GLU A 96 -18.88 -7.13 -0.49
N ASP A 97 -18.23 -5.96 -0.37
CA ASP A 97 -18.80 -4.75 0.25
C ASP A 97 -19.29 -4.95 1.70
N THR A 98 -18.78 -5.94 2.42
CA THR A 98 -19.13 -6.13 3.84
C THR A 98 -18.65 -4.95 4.68
N LEU A 99 -17.43 -4.48 4.43
CA LEU A 99 -16.85 -3.34 5.13
C LEU A 99 -16.63 -2.18 4.17
N ASN A 100 -17.43 -1.14 4.34
CA ASN A 100 -17.34 0.09 3.55
C ASN A 100 -16.76 1.21 4.40
N ILE A 101 -15.61 1.73 4.00
CA ILE A 101 -14.89 2.79 4.69
C ILE A 101 -14.85 4.01 3.77
N LYS A 102 -15.45 5.09 4.20
CA LYS A 102 -15.30 6.39 3.54
C LYS A 102 -14.23 7.20 4.23
N LEU A 103 -13.27 7.67 3.44
CA LEU A 103 -12.21 8.57 3.87
C LEU A 103 -12.45 9.94 3.23
N THR A 104 -12.32 11.00 4.01
CA THR A 104 -12.41 12.38 3.52
C THR A 104 -11.09 13.08 3.75
N GLY A 105 -10.49 13.62 2.69
CA GLY A 105 -9.20 14.32 2.73
C GLY A 105 -8.19 13.78 1.75
N SER A 106 -6.90 14.05 2.01
CA SER A 106 -5.79 13.59 1.19
C SER A 106 -5.20 12.31 1.78
N ALA A 107 -5.33 11.19 1.10
CA ALA A 107 -4.79 9.93 1.58
C ALA A 107 -3.29 9.81 1.30
N GLY A 108 -2.54 9.30 2.27
CA GLY A 108 -1.10 9.09 2.17
C GLY A 108 -0.71 7.95 1.23
N GLN A 109 0.60 7.75 1.10
CA GLN A 109 1.16 6.71 0.23
C GLN A 109 0.66 5.31 0.55
N SER A 110 0.50 4.49 -0.51
CA SER A 110 0.15 3.08 -0.43
C SER A 110 -1.23 2.81 0.21
N LEU A 111 -2.18 3.75 0.02
CA LEU A 111 -3.57 3.51 0.42
C LEU A 111 -4.06 2.18 -0.16
N GLY A 112 -4.65 1.34 0.69
CA GLY A 112 -5.21 0.06 0.28
C GLY A 112 -4.18 -0.95 -0.24
N ALA A 113 -2.91 -0.81 0.14
CA ALA A 113 -1.92 -1.82 -0.21
C ALA A 113 -2.33 -3.19 0.38
N PHE A 114 -2.30 -4.22 -0.48
CA PHE A 114 -2.74 -5.59 -0.14
C PHE A 114 -4.18 -5.68 0.38
N LEU A 115 -5.05 -4.76 -0.06
CA LEU A 115 -6.44 -4.73 0.38
C LEU A 115 -7.15 -6.03 -0.01
N THR A 116 -7.69 -6.72 0.99
CA THR A 116 -8.33 -8.03 0.81
C THR A 116 -9.81 -7.89 0.43
N LYS A 117 -10.38 -8.97 -0.11
CA LYS A 117 -11.80 -9.08 -0.44
C LYS A 117 -12.68 -8.72 0.77
N GLY A 118 -13.82 -8.10 0.49
CA GLY A 118 -14.80 -7.68 1.49
C GLY A 118 -14.61 -6.28 2.02
N ILE A 119 -13.47 -5.64 1.73
CA ILE A 119 -13.19 -4.26 2.12
C ILE A 119 -13.31 -3.34 0.90
N LYS A 120 -14.10 -2.28 1.06
CA LYS A 120 -14.19 -1.17 0.11
C LYS A 120 -13.78 0.12 0.78
N ILE A 121 -12.80 0.80 0.20
CA ILE A 121 -12.35 2.12 0.64
C ILE A 121 -12.75 3.15 -0.42
N SER A 122 -13.53 4.16 -0.02
CA SER A 122 -13.90 5.27 -0.87
C SER A 122 -13.27 6.55 -0.35
N VAL A 123 -12.48 7.24 -1.17
CA VAL A 123 -11.82 8.50 -0.80
C VAL A 123 -12.51 9.65 -1.49
N GLU A 124 -13.10 10.54 -0.70
CA GLU A 124 -13.56 11.86 -1.15
C GLU A 124 -12.41 12.85 -0.97
N GLY A 125 -11.62 13.06 -2.04
CA GLY A 125 -10.41 13.87 -2.01
C GLY A 125 -9.40 13.41 -3.04
N ASP A 126 -8.16 13.25 -2.61
CA ASP A 126 -7.06 12.78 -3.43
C ASP A 126 -6.22 11.71 -2.71
N CYS A 127 -5.35 11.07 -3.46
CA CYS A 127 -4.45 10.04 -2.95
C CYS A 127 -3.03 10.25 -3.45
N ASN A 128 -2.07 9.92 -2.62
CA ASN A 128 -0.66 9.91 -2.96
C ASN A 128 -0.31 8.66 -3.81
N ASP A 129 0.98 8.36 -3.97
CA ASP A 129 1.48 7.26 -4.81
C ASP A 129 1.14 5.86 -4.27
N TYR A 130 1.24 4.86 -5.13
CA TYR A 130 1.12 3.43 -4.82
C TYR A 130 -0.26 2.98 -4.30
N VAL A 131 -1.33 3.66 -4.70
CA VAL A 131 -2.70 3.23 -4.36
C VAL A 131 -2.93 1.79 -4.83
N GLY A 132 -3.44 0.96 -3.95
CA GLY A 132 -3.76 -0.43 -4.27
C GLY A 132 -2.56 -1.31 -4.62
N LYS A 133 -1.36 -1.00 -4.12
CA LYS A 133 -0.19 -1.86 -4.32
C LYS A 133 -0.49 -3.30 -3.88
N GLY A 134 -0.33 -4.27 -4.79
CA GLY A 134 -0.62 -5.67 -4.49
C GLY A 134 -2.07 -5.94 -4.08
N LEU A 135 -3.03 -5.18 -4.62
CA LEU A 135 -4.47 -5.32 -4.33
C LEU A 135 -4.91 -6.78 -4.44
N SER A 136 -5.59 -7.29 -3.43
CA SER A 136 -5.95 -8.70 -3.30
C SER A 136 -7.47 -8.91 -3.10
N GLY A 137 -8.26 -8.34 -3.99
CA GLY A 137 -9.73 -8.53 -4.02
C GLY A 137 -10.56 -7.44 -3.33
N GLY A 138 -9.94 -6.43 -2.72
CA GLY A 138 -10.64 -5.25 -2.21
C GLY A 138 -11.01 -4.25 -3.30
N VAL A 139 -11.79 -3.25 -2.96
CA VAL A 139 -12.24 -2.19 -3.86
C VAL A 139 -11.76 -0.83 -3.35
N ILE A 140 -11.18 -0.02 -4.23
CA ILE A 140 -10.78 1.36 -3.94
C ILE A 140 -11.44 2.29 -4.94
N VAL A 141 -12.09 3.32 -4.44
CA VAL A 141 -12.75 4.37 -5.23
C VAL A 141 -12.19 5.71 -4.79
N VAL A 142 -11.73 6.53 -5.73
CA VAL A 142 -11.23 7.89 -5.45
C VAL A 142 -11.99 8.87 -6.30
N TYR A 143 -12.51 9.92 -5.70
CA TYR A 143 -13.24 10.97 -6.39
C TYR A 143 -13.03 12.32 -5.69
N PRO A 144 -13.01 13.43 -6.46
CA PRO A 144 -12.85 14.75 -5.87
C PRO A 144 -14.08 15.13 -5.03
N SER A 145 -13.87 15.94 -4.01
CA SER A 145 -15.00 16.46 -3.21
C SER A 145 -15.95 17.29 -4.09
N SER A 146 -17.25 17.14 -3.87
CA SER A 146 -18.27 17.95 -4.53
C SER A 146 -18.11 19.46 -4.28
N LYS A 147 -17.38 19.84 -3.24
CA LYS A 147 -17.04 21.24 -2.93
C LYS A 147 -15.79 21.72 -3.68
N SER A 148 -15.06 20.82 -4.31
CA SER A 148 -13.86 21.13 -5.10
C SER A 148 -14.27 21.67 -6.49
N LYS A 149 -13.44 22.57 -7.02
CA LYS A 149 -13.57 23.03 -8.42
C LYS A 149 -12.79 22.09 -9.38
N LEU A 150 -12.23 20.99 -8.88
CA LEU A 150 -11.49 20.03 -9.68
C LEU A 150 -12.46 19.27 -10.60
N VAL A 151 -12.09 19.18 -11.86
CA VAL A 151 -12.76 18.35 -12.85
C VAL A 151 -11.96 17.06 -12.96
N SER A 152 -12.56 15.93 -12.61
CA SER A 152 -11.85 14.66 -12.40
C SER A 152 -11.10 14.13 -13.62
N ASN A 153 -11.54 14.43 -14.82
CA ASN A 153 -10.89 14.06 -16.08
C ASN A 153 -9.80 15.06 -16.54
N GLU A 154 -9.70 16.21 -15.88
CA GLU A 154 -8.71 17.26 -16.21
C GLU A 154 -7.64 17.41 -15.12
N ASN A 155 -7.83 16.78 -13.97
CA ASN A 155 -6.96 16.91 -12.82
C ASN A 155 -6.50 15.54 -12.30
N THR A 156 -5.24 15.47 -11.87
CA THR A 156 -4.70 14.28 -11.22
C THR A 156 -5.16 14.23 -9.77
N ILE A 157 -5.93 13.21 -9.42
CA ILE A 157 -6.43 12.97 -8.06
C ILE A 157 -5.82 11.73 -7.41
N ILE A 158 -4.98 11.00 -8.12
CA ILE A 158 -4.22 9.85 -7.65
C ILE A 158 -2.78 10.00 -8.13
N GLY A 159 -1.82 9.73 -7.26
CA GLY A 159 -0.41 9.77 -7.60
C GLY A 159 0.03 8.64 -8.55
N ASN A 160 1.33 8.42 -8.64
CA ASN A 160 1.92 7.49 -9.58
C ASN A 160 1.83 6.02 -9.11
N THR A 161 2.07 5.09 -10.05
CA THR A 161 2.24 3.65 -9.77
C THR A 161 1.04 3.03 -9.05
N VAL A 162 -0.15 3.31 -9.56
CA VAL A 162 -1.40 2.72 -9.07
C VAL A 162 -1.39 1.22 -9.32
N SER A 163 -1.85 0.44 -8.33
CA SER A 163 -2.04 -1.02 -8.43
C SER A 163 -0.80 -1.80 -8.89
N VAL A 164 0.39 -1.33 -8.55
CA VAL A 164 1.64 -2.04 -8.86
C VAL A 164 1.60 -3.47 -8.29
N SER A 165 2.10 -4.42 -9.08
CA SER A 165 2.04 -5.87 -8.82
C SER A 165 0.64 -6.49 -8.89
N TYR A 166 -0.34 -5.82 -9.48
CA TYR A 166 -1.65 -6.34 -9.80
C TYR A 166 -1.79 -6.52 -11.32
N THR A 167 -2.21 -7.70 -11.78
CA THR A 167 -2.22 -8.04 -13.20
C THR A 167 -3.56 -7.77 -13.92
N HIS A 168 -4.62 -7.45 -13.19
CA HIS A 168 -5.98 -7.29 -13.74
C HIS A 168 -6.63 -5.96 -13.32
N LEU A 169 -5.93 -4.85 -13.60
CA LEU A 169 -6.49 -3.52 -13.38
C LEU A 169 -7.51 -3.19 -14.47
N THR A 170 -8.78 -3.09 -14.11
CA THR A 170 -9.79 -2.45 -14.95
C THR A 170 -9.99 -1.02 -14.45
N LEU A 171 -9.47 -0.05 -15.19
CA LEU A 171 -9.85 1.34 -15.00
C LEU A 171 -11.16 1.56 -15.76
N PRO A 172 -12.27 1.97 -15.13
CA PRO A 172 -13.44 2.39 -15.87
C PRO A 172 -13.06 3.61 -16.71
N THR A 173 -13.11 3.45 -18.02
CA THR A 173 -12.78 4.51 -18.98
C THR A 173 -13.96 5.46 -19.24
N THR A 174 -15.06 5.28 -18.57
CA THR A 174 -16.19 6.19 -18.63
C THR A 174 -16.11 7.19 -17.50
N ALA A 175 -15.44 8.31 -17.76
CA ALA A 175 -15.81 9.56 -17.10
C ALA A 175 -17.20 9.93 -17.61
N ILE A 176 -18.19 9.87 -16.75
CA ILE A 176 -19.51 10.50 -16.98
C ILE A 176 -19.48 11.88 -16.37
#